data_b52b0e5664e86b3c7d3b90fed930fd69
#
_entry.id   b52b0e5664e86b3c7d3b90fed930fd69
#
_cell.length_a   1.000
_cell.length_b   1.000
_cell.length_c   1.000
_cell.angle_alpha   90.00
_cell.angle_beta   90.00
_cell.angle_gamma   90.00
#
_symmetry.space_group_name_H-M   'P 1'
#
loop_
_entity.id
_entity.type
_entity.pdbx_description
1 polymer ?
#
loop_
_entity_poly.entity_id
_entity_poly.type
_entity_poly.pdbx_seq_one_letter_code
_entity_poly.pdbx_strand_id
1 'polypeptide(L)'
;MSRLTMTRLLFILLTSWGLIGCGQQAANPSTETTPIVVPSAPPASTSGYIKYWPGTLPIVISVPHDGAVMPLDIPDRTEGVTVRDSYARALAEAIRAALTKKFGRAPHLIVCEISRKKVDCNRELAVATQGHPQAIQAWQEYHGCIDRAEQSVLAQTPHGLYLDIHSHGHPNKRIEIGYLLKPADLKLTDHELDTDETVRARSSIRQLGRLTPTGFAELVRGQTSLGGLLEARGLAALPAPKQTLAGGESYFNGAYDITAHGSRDKAQLDGIQLEVPVQMRDTAEHRAATALALADALEIYFERHFRMKLTTDQVGR
;
A
#
# COMPACT_ATOMS: atom_id res chain seq x y z
N MET A 1 -27.47 -32.03 -58.44
CA MET A 1 -27.72 -33.48 -58.19
C MET A 1 -27.46 -33.72 -56.74
N SER A 2 -28.25 -34.15 -55.89
CA SER A 2 -29.59 -34.74 -55.78
C SER A 2 -30.08 -34.44 -54.35
N ARG A 3 -31.28 -34.08 -54.28
CA ARG A 3 -32.18 -33.96 -53.11
C ARG A 3 -32.26 -35.29 -52.38
N LEU A 4 -32.55 -35.29 -51.07
CA LEU A 4 -33.75 -36.02 -50.55
C LEU A 4 -34.16 -35.50 -49.18
N THR A 5 -35.38 -35.12 -49.11
CA THR A 5 -36.29 -34.82 -48.00
C THR A 5 -36.97 -36.09 -47.50
N MET A 6 -37.32 -36.21 -46.21
CA MET A 6 -38.49 -36.92 -45.66
C MET A 6 -38.62 -36.60 -44.17
N THR A 7 -39.53 -35.85 -43.68
CA THR A 7 -41.01 -35.94 -43.45
C THR A 7 -41.47 -36.94 -42.37
N ARG A 8 -42.01 -36.33 -41.29
CA ARG A 8 -43.16 -36.71 -40.40
C ARG A 8 -43.11 -37.98 -39.55
N LEU A 9 -43.37 -37.86 -38.29
CA LEU A 9 -44.68 -38.28 -37.73
C LEU A 9 -44.97 -37.68 -36.33
N LEU A 10 -46.21 -37.22 -36.22
CA LEU A 10 -46.93 -36.64 -35.08
C LEU A 10 -47.56 -37.78 -34.27
N PHE A 11 -47.47 -37.78 -32.93
CA PHE A 11 -48.42 -38.48 -32.07
C PHE A 11 -48.85 -37.61 -30.91
N ILE A 12 -50.10 -37.26 -30.94
CA ILE A 12 -50.85 -36.62 -29.86
C ILE A 12 -51.49 -37.76 -29.06
N LEU A 13 -51.36 -37.74 -27.75
CA LEU A 13 -52.28 -38.41 -26.83
C LEU A 13 -52.52 -37.51 -25.62
N LEU A 14 -53.74 -36.99 -25.60
CA LEU A 14 -54.40 -36.32 -24.47
C LEU A 14 -54.88 -37.40 -23.48
N THR A 15 -54.57 -37.24 -22.21
CA THR A 15 -55.46 -37.66 -21.13
C THR A 15 -55.39 -36.69 -19.97
N SER A 16 -56.54 -36.24 -19.60
CA SER A 16 -56.89 -35.33 -18.53
C SER A 16 -56.94 -36.01 -17.15
N TRP A 17 -56.94 -35.15 -16.14
CA TRP A 17 -57.46 -35.25 -14.78
C TRP A 17 -56.43 -35.20 -13.64
N GLY A 18 -56.71 -34.20 -12.76
CA GLY A 18 -56.39 -34.28 -11.36
C GLY A 18 -55.93 -32.92 -10.74
N LEU A 19 -56.82 -32.02 -10.46
CA LEU A 19 -56.63 -30.89 -9.55
C LEU A 19 -56.46 -31.41 -8.12
N ILE A 20 -55.29 -31.24 -7.49
CA ILE A 20 -55.17 -31.14 -6.03
C ILE A 20 -54.28 -29.92 -5.78
N GLY A 21 -54.85 -28.86 -5.24
CA GLY A 21 -54.12 -27.71 -4.78
C GLY A 21 -53.35 -28.03 -3.49
N CYS A 22 -52.06 -27.81 -3.49
CA CYS A 22 -51.29 -27.68 -2.28
C CYS A 22 -50.43 -26.44 -2.42
N GLY A 23 -50.78 -25.40 -1.66
CA GLY A 23 -50.08 -24.16 -1.63
C GLY A 23 -48.65 -24.40 -1.07
N GLN A 24 -47.66 -24.29 -1.93
CA GLN A 24 -46.31 -24.11 -1.49
C GLN A 24 -46.04 -22.59 -1.43
N GLN A 25 -45.99 -22.08 -0.20
CA GLN A 25 -45.38 -20.78 0.09
C GLN A 25 -43.92 -20.85 -0.38
N ALA A 26 -43.58 -20.00 -1.34
CA ALA A 26 -42.17 -19.75 -1.71
C ALA A 26 -41.45 -19.19 -0.49
N ALA A 27 -40.54 -19.96 0.07
CA ALA A 27 -39.62 -19.48 1.07
C ALA A 27 -38.70 -18.45 0.40
N ASN A 28 -38.79 -17.20 0.87
CA ASN A 28 -37.79 -16.17 0.58
C ASN A 28 -36.40 -16.71 0.99
N PRO A 29 -35.36 -16.65 0.15
CA PRO A 29 -34.02 -16.91 0.60
C PRO A 29 -33.65 -15.78 1.57
N SER A 30 -33.67 -16.06 2.87
CA SER A 30 -33.02 -15.24 3.87
C SER A 30 -31.55 -15.14 3.49
N THR A 31 -31.09 -13.98 3.06
CA THR A 31 -29.69 -13.63 2.96
C THR A 31 -29.14 -13.63 4.39
N GLU A 32 -28.62 -14.77 4.83
CA GLU A 32 -27.73 -14.80 5.98
C GLU A 32 -26.49 -13.99 5.64
N THR A 33 -26.49 -12.72 6.09
CA THR A 33 -25.27 -11.92 6.19
C THR A 33 -24.39 -12.61 7.21
N THR A 34 -23.42 -13.39 6.75
CA THR A 34 -22.32 -13.90 7.59
C THR A 34 -21.71 -12.68 8.32
N PRO A 35 -21.69 -12.67 9.66
CA PRO A 35 -21.09 -11.55 10.37
C PRO A 35 -19.60 -11.46 9.96
N ILE A 36 -19.18 -10.27 9.50
CA ILE A 36 -17.77 -9.97 9.23
C ILE A 36 -17.05 -10.13 10.56
N VAL A 37 -16.30 -11.21 10.71
CA VAL A 37 -15.42 -11.42 11.85
C VAL A 37 -14.32 -10.38 11.72
N VAL A 38 -14.45 -9.26 12.43
CA VAL A 38 -13.35 -8.33 12.62
C VAL A 38 -12.24 -9.12 13.32
N PRO A 39 -11.04 -9.25 12.73
CA PRO A 39 -9.98 -9.99 13.39
C PRO A 39 -9.77 -9.42 14.78
N SER A 40 -9.80 -10.27 15.81
CA SER A 40 -9.43 -9.91 17.18
C SER A 40 -8.08 -9.19 17.13
N ALA A 41 -7.87 -8.23 18.03
CA ALA A 41 -6.62 -7.48 18.16
C ALA A 41 -5.42 -8.42 17.92
N PRO A 42 -4.44 -8.03 17.08
CA PRO A 42 -3.33 -8.91 16.76
C PRO A 42 -2.69 -9.38 18.06
N PRO A 43 -2.21 -10.63 18.13
CA PRO A 43 -1.48 -11.09 19.30
C PRO A 43 -0.36 -10.10 19.58
N ALA A 44 -0.15 -9.78 20.87
CA ALA A 44 0.96 -8.96 21.29
C ALA A 44 2.23 -9.47 20.62
N SER A 45 3.09 -8.54 20.12
CA SER A 45 4.37 -8.90 19.52
C SER A 45 5.09 -9.91 20.42
N THR A 46 5.39 -11.10 19.91
CA THR A 46 6.05 -12.16 20.69
C THR A 46 7.52 -11.84 20.92
N SER A 47 8.15 -11.07 20.04
CA SER A 47 9.51 -10.55 20.22
C SER A 47 9.56 -9.31 21.11
N GLY A 48 8.45 -8.57 21.24
CA GLY A 48 8.37 -7.30 21.94
C GLY A 48 8.97 -6.10 21.19
N TYR A 49 9.52 -6.33 19.99
CA TYR A 49 10.23 -5.32 19.21
C TYR A 49 9.43 -4.68 18.09
N ILE A 50 8.31 -5.29 17.71
CA ILE A 50 7.45 -4.75 16.67
C ILE A 50 6.23 -4.11 17.32
N LYS A 51 5.99 -2.85 17.01
CA LYS A 51 4.80 -2.14 17.45
C LYS A 51 3.80 -2.04 16.31
N TYR A 52 2.56 -2.38 16.60
CA TYR A 52 1.46 -2.29 15.66
C TYR A 52 0.29 -1.54 16.29
N TRP A 53 -0.12 -0.47 15.63
CA TRP A 53 -1.35 0.28 15.94
C TRP A 53 -2.36 0.02 14.84
N PRO A 54 -3.41 -0.76 15.09
CA PRO A 54 -4.49 -0.98 14.12
C PRO A 54 -5.18 0.32 13.72
N GLY A 55 -5.70 0.33 12.50
CA GLY A 55 -6.46 1.42 11.94
C GLY A 55 -7.71 0.93 11.21
N THR A 56 -8.43 1.87 10.62
CA THR A 56 -9.61 1.61 9.80
C THR A 56 -9.63 2.42 8.49
N LEU A 57 -8.66 3.32 8.27
CA LEU A 57 -8.42 3.89 6.94
C LEU A 57 -7.80 2.83 6.02
N PRO A 58 -8.06 2.90 4.70
CA PRO A 58 -7.44 2.01 3.72
C PRO A 58 -5.97 2.37 3.46
N ILE A 59 -5.23 2.63 4.53
CA ILE A 59 -3.81 3.04 4.50
C ILE A 59 -3.05 2.25 5.56
N VAL A 60 -1.97 1.62 5.14
CA VAL A 60 -0.99 0.94 5.99
C VAL A 60 0.31 1.72 5.94
N ILE A 61 0.85 2.08 7.10
CA ILE A 61 2.12 2.80 7.23
C ILE A 61 3.13 1.90 7.92
N SER A 62 4.34 1.81 7.40
CA SER A 62 5.45 1.08 7.99
C SER A 62 6.67 1.96 8.24
N VAL A 63 7.49 1.57 9.22
CA VAL A 63 8.77 2.22 9.55
C VAL A 63 9.79 1.14 9.91
N PRO A 64 10.61 0.67 8.97
CA PRO A 64 11.55 -0.42 9.22
C PRO A 64 12.84 -0.01 9.95
N HIS A 65 13.27 1.28 9.89
CA HIS A 65 14.67 1.65 10.12
C HIS A 65 14.92 2.69 11.22
N ASP A 66 13.91 3.17 11.96
CA ASP A 66 14.11 4.16 13.03
C ASP A 66 14.25 3.53 14.43
N GLY A 67 14.33 2.21 14.51
CA GLY A 67 14.55 1.50 15.76
C GLY A 67 15.91 1.79 16.38
N ALA A 68 15.95 1.84 17.73
CA ALA A 68 17.15 2.08 18.53
C ALA A 68 17.46 0.94 19.52
N VAL A 69 16.58 -0.03 19.63
CA VAL A 69 16.76 -1.16 20.56
C VAL A 69 17.89 -2.06 20.02
N MET A 70 18.83 -2.38 20.91
CA MET A 70 20.02 -3.18 20.64
C MET A 70 20.00 -4.45 21.49
N PRO A 71 19.23 -5.49 21.12
CA PRO A 71 19.18 -6.74 21.88
C PRO A 71 20.60 -7.36 21.96
N LEU A 72 21.01 -7.81 23.14
CA LEU A 72 22.33 -8.39 23.35
C LEU A 72 22.47 -9.78 22.73
N ASP A 73 21.36 -10.48 22.60
CA ASP A 73 21.25 -11.83 22.02
C ASP A 73 21.17 -11.84 20.49
N ILE A 74 21.09 -10.68 19.85
CA ILE A 74 21.17 -10.54 18.39
C ILE A 74 22.52 -9.88 18.06
N PRO A 75 23.42 -10.53 17.31
CA PRO A 75 24.68 -9.92 16.89
C PRO A 75 24.46 -8.75 15.93
N ASP A 76 25.44 -7.87 15.81
CA ASP A 76 25.41 -6.83 14.78
C ASP A 76 25.56 -7.47 13.40
N ARG A 77 24.78 -6.96 12.44
CA ARG A 77 24.94 -7.35 11.03
C ARG A 77 26.31 -6.90 10.52
N THR A 78 26.94 -7.77 9.75
CA THR A 78 28.30 -7.52 9.20
C THR A 78 28.27 -6.93 7.79
N GLU A 79 27.08 -6.97 7.12
CA GLU A 79 26.92 -6.52 5.74
C GLU A 79 25.71 -5.60 5.58
N GLY A 80 25.75 -4.78 4.53
CA GLY A 80 24.69 -3.86 4.16
C GLY A 80 24.65 -2.56 4.96
N VAL A 81 23.63 -1.75 4.72
CA VAL A 81 23.45 -0.46 5.40
C VAL A 81 22.97 -0.70 6.82
N THR A 82 23.58 -0.02 7.78
CA THR A 82 23.24 -0.09 9.22
C THR A 82 22.84 1.26 9.81
N VAL A 83 22.77 2.30 8.97
CA VAL A 83 22.42 3.67 9.38
C VAL A 83 20.93 3.73 9.72
N ARG A 84 20.63 4.39 10.83
CA ARG A 84 19.27 4.62 11.30
C ARG A 84 18.60 5.76 10.53
N ASP A 85 17.35 5.59 10.19
CA ASP A 85 16.49 6.60 9.58
C ASP A 85 15.87 7.52 10.65
N SER A 86 16.69 8.34 11.28
CA SER A 86 16.29 9.15 12.44
C SER A 86 15.05 10.00 12.17
N TYR A 87 14.12 10.02 13.13
CA TYR A 87 12.83 10.71 13.10
C TYR A 87 11.79 10.17 12.09
N ALA A 88 12.05 9.06 11.38
CA ALA A 88 11.07 8.44 10.51
C ALA A 88 9.84 7.95 11.29
N ARG A 89 10.05 7.34 12.47
CA ARG A 89 8.97 6.96 13.38
C ARG A 89 8.14 8.16 13.83
N ALA A 90 8.78 9.20 14.33
CA ALA A 90 8.08 10.38 14.82
C ALA A 90 7.30 11.10 13.70
N LEU A 91 7.80 11.05 12.46
CA LEU A 91 7.07 11.53 11.28
C LEU A 91 5.86 10.64 10.98
N ALA A 92 6.01 9.32 10.98
CA ALA A 92 4.90 8.38 10.74
C ALA A 92 3.79 8.51 11.80
N GLU A 93 4.16 8.71 13.06
CA GLU A 93 3.21 9.01 14.15
C GLU A 93 2.48 10.34 13.91
N ALA A 94 3.18 11.40 13.44
CA ALA A 94 2.57 12.67 13.07
C ALA A 94 1.62 12.52 11.86
N ILE A 95 2.00 11.75 10.84
CA ILE A 95 1.16 11.43 9.68
C ILE A 95 -0.11 10.70 10.14
N ARG A 96 0.04 9.67 11.00
CA ARG A 96 -1.10 8.95 11.57
C ARG A 96 -2.05 9.89 12.32
N ALA A 97 -1.51 10.80 13.13
CA ALA A 97 -2.29 11.78 13.88
C ALA A 97 -3.03 12.77 12.95
N ALA A 98 -2.35 13.29 11.91
CA ALA A 98 -2.93 14.21 10.93
C ALA A 98 -4.08 13.56 10.16
N LEU A 99 -3.89 12.32 9.67
CA LEU A 99 -4.92 11.54 8.98
C LEU A 99 -6.11 11.25 9.90
N THR A 100 -5.83 10.85 11.16
CA THR A 100 -6.88 10.59 12.16
C THR A 100 -7.71 11.83 12.44
N LYS A 101 -7.04 12.97 12.64
CA LYS A 101 -7.72 14.26 12.88
C LYS A 101 -8.58 14.68 11.69
N LYS A 102 -8.06 14.47 10.47
CA LYS A 102 -8.74 14.91 9.25
C LYS A 102 -9.94 14.04 8.89
N PHE A 103 -9.83 12.72 9.03
CA PHE A 103 -10.83 11.77 8.55
C PHE A 103 -11.64 11.07 9.65
N GLY A 104 -11.34 11.32 10.93
CA GLY A 104 -11.99 10.62 12.06
C GLY A 104 -11.62 9.14 12.18
N ARG A 105 -10.75 8.62 11.32
CA ARG A 105 -10.30 7.23 11.22
C ARG A 105 -8.78 7.20 11.14
N ALA A 106 -8.16 6.26 11.84
CA ALA A 106 -6.71 6.12 11.83
C ALA A 106 -6.23 5.17 10.72
N PRO A 107 -5.06 5.40 10.09
CA PRO A 107 -4.36 4.37 9.32
C PRO A 107 -3.75 3.32 10.25
N HIS A 108 -3.44 2.15 9.72
CA HIS A 108 -2.57 1.18 10.38
C HIS A 108 -1.14 1.75 10.46
N LEU A 109 -0.42 1.47 11.56
CA LEU A 109 0.98 1.85 11.71
C LEU A 109 1.78 0.69 12.28
N ILE A 110 2.85 0.30 11.60
CA ILE A 110 3.78 -0.75 12.01
C ILE A 110 5.18 -0.15 12.14
N VAL A 111 5.85 -0.37 13.29
CA VAL A 111 7.20 0.15 13.55
C VAL A 111 8.10 -0.97 14.06
N CYS A 112 9.26 -1.11 13.45
CA CYS A 112 10.35 -1.93 13.98
C CYS A 112 11.18 -1.10 14.98
N GLU A 113 11.25 -1.53 16.24
CA GLU A 113 12.03 -0.86 17.29
C GLU A 113 13.47 -1.35 17.38
N ILE A 114 13.79 -2.49 16.73
CA ILE A 114 15.17 -2.98 16.66
C ILE A 114 16.01 -2.06 15.78
N SER A 115 17.23 -1.79 16.24
CA SER A 115 18.21 -1.07 15.42
C SER A 115 18.49 -1.80 14.12
N ARG A 116 18.58 -1.04 13.02
CA ARG A 116 18.97 -1.55 11.70
C ARG A 116 20.34 -2.27 11.72
N LYS A 117 21.19 -2.01 12.74
CA LYS A 117 22.42 -2.77 12.97
C LYS A 117 22.17 -4.23 13.29
N LYS A 118 21.01 -4.57 13.84
CA LYS A 118 20.64 -5.93 14.27
C LYS A 118 19.78 -6.64 13.25
N VAL A 119 18.76 -5.93 12.71
CA VAL A 119 17.80 -6.44 11.72
C VAL A 119 17.49 -5.35 10.71
N ASP A 120 17.52 -5.65 9.42
CA ASP A 120 17.07 -4.74 8.36
C ASP A 120 15.77 -5.27 7.76
N CYS A 121 14.63 -4.82 8.29
CA CYS A 121 13.32 -5.30 7.85
C CYS A 121 13.03 -4.99 6.38
N ASN A 122 13.68 -3.98 5.78
CA ASN A 122 13.53 -3.65 4.35
C ASN A 122 14.57 -4.40 3.47
N ARG A 123 14.83 -5.68 3.78
CA ARG A 123 15.65 -6.62 3.00
C ARG A 123 15.04 -8.02 3.05
N GLU A 124 15.39 -8.85 2.09
CA GLU A 124 15.05 -10.27 2.12
C GLU A 124 15.57 -10.93 3.38
N LEU A 125 14.84 -11.93 3.88
CA LEU A 125 15.07 -12.60 5.16
C LEU A 125 16.56 -12.95 5.41
N ALA A 126 17.22 -13.57 4.44
CA ALA A 126 18.61 -14.00 4.61
C ALA A 126 19.57 -12.82 4.82
N VAL A 127 19.39 -11.72 4.07
CA VAL A 127 20.19 -10.50 4.19
C VAL A 127 19.82 -9.70 5.43
N ALA A 128 18.52 -9.65 5.75
CA ALA A 128 17.98 -8.91 6.87
C ALA A 128 18.49 -9.41 8.22
N THR A 129 18.61 -10.72 8.37
CA THR A 129 18.80 -11.41 9.67
C THR A 129 20.14 -12.15 9.78
N GLN A 130 20.80 -12.37 8.66
CA GLN A 130 22.04 -13.16 8.56
C GLN A 130 21.90 -14.54 9.25
N GLY A 131 20.71 -15.11 9.21
CA GLY A 131 20.39 -16.45 9.73
C GLY A 131 20.18 -16.51 11.25
N HIS A 132 20.20 -15.38 11.97
CA HIS A 132 20.05 -15.39 13.42
C HIS A 132 18.57 -15.63 13.83
N PRO A 133 18.25 -16.62 14.70
CA PRO A 133 16.87 -17.01 15.00
C PRO A 133 15.98 -15.89 15.53
N GLN A 134 16.46 -15.09 16.50
CA GLN A 134 15.68 -13.99 17.07
C GLN A 134 15.50 -12.83 16.07
N ALA A 135 16.48 -12.60 15.19
CA ALA A 135 16.37 -11.66 14.09
C ALA A 135 15.32 -12.13 13.06
N ILE A 136 15.31 -13.44 12.73
CA ILE A 136 14.30 -14.06 11.87
C ILE A 136 12.90 -13.87 12.46
N GLN A 137 12.72 -14.13 13.76
CA GLN A 137 11.44 -13.94 14.44
C GLN A 137 10.98 -12.49 14.35
N ALA A 138 11.83 -11.51 14.63
CA ALA A 138 11.47 -10.10 14.56
C ALA A 138 11.11 -9.66 13.13
N TRP A 139 11.85 -10.14 12.12
CA TRP A 139 11.56 -9.90 10.73
C TRP A 139 10.19 -10.47 10.32
N GLN A 140 9.92 -11.73 10.69
CA GLN A 140 8.64 -12.39 10.42
C GLN A 140 7.47 -11.69 11.11
N GLU A 141 7.65 -11.21 12.33
CA GLU A 141 6.63 -10.42 13.03
C GLU A 141 6.34 -9.11 12.33
N TYR A 142 7.38 -8.39 11.87
CA TYR A 142 7.22 -7.12 11.17
C TYR A 142 6.39 -7.30 9.90
N HIS A 143 6.78 -8.19 9.02
CA HIS A 143 6.04 -8.47 7.80
C HIS A 143 4.66 -9.08 8.07
N GLY A 144 4.53 -9.97 9.04
CA GLY A 144 3.24 -10.52 9.45
C GLY A 144 2.29 -9.47 10.04
N CYS A 145 2.79 -8.37 10.64
CA CYS A 145 1.95 -7.22 11.03
C CYS A 145 1.45 -6.45 9.82
N ILE A 146 2.30 -6.24 8.81
CA ILE A 146 1.90 -5.59 7.55
C ILE A 146 0.85 -6.44 6.83
N ASP A 147 1.09 -7.74 6.67
CA ASP A 147 0.13 -8.67 6.03
C ASP A 147 -1.25 -8.62 6.71
N ARG A 148 -1.31 -8.60 8.04
CA ARG A 148 -2.58 -8.47 8.78
C ARG A 148 -3.25 -7.12 8.55
N ALA A 149 -2.48 -6.05 8.49
CA ALA A 149 -3.01 -4.71 8.20
C ALA A 149 -3.60 -4.65 6.79
N GLU A 150 -2.91 -5.21 5.79
CA GLU A 150 -3.38 -5.32 4.41
C GLU A 150 -4.67 -6.14 4.31
N GLN A 151 -4.72 -7.30 4.97
CA GLN A 151 -5.93 -8.13 5.04
C GLN A 151 -7.10 -7.36 5.68
N SER A 152 -6.84 -6.58 6.74
CA SER A 152 -7.86 -5.75 7.38
C SER A 152 -8.38 -4.65 6.45
N VAL A 153 -7.52 -4.03 5.65
CA VAL A 153 -7.92 -3.05 4.62
C VAL A 153 -8.79 -3.72 3.57
N LEU A 154 -8.34 -4.83 3.01
CA LEU A 154 -9.02 -5.53 1.91
C LEU A 154 -10.36 -6.16 2.33
N ALA A 155 -10.53 -6.47 3.62
CA ALA A 155 -11.81 -6.90 4.16
C ALA A 155 -12.88 -5.78 4.16
N GLN A 156 -12.46 -4.51 4.10
CA GLN A 156 -13.34 -3.35 4.18
C GLN A 156 -13.45 -2.58 2.86
N THR A 157 -12.40 -2.61 2.04
CA THR A 157 -12.30 -1.83 0.80
C THR A 157 -11.61 -2.65 -0.30
N PRO A 158 -12.00 -2.48 -1.59
CA PRO A 158 -11.37 -3.23 -2.68
C PRO A 158 -9.94 -2.80 -2.97
N HIS A 159 -9.50 -1.66 -2.46
CA HIS A 159 -8.20 -1.06 -2.70
C HIS A 159 -7.68 -0.36 -1.46
N GLY A 160 -6.36 -0.19 -1.37
CA GLY A 160 -5.71 0.56 -0.33
C GLY A 160 -4.29 0.91 -0.70
N LEU A 161 -3.63 1.68 0.16
CA LEU A 161 -2.27 2.16 -0.05
C LEU A 161 -1.36 1.74 1.09
N TYR A 162 -0.25 1.13 0.75
CA TYR A 162 0.87 0.87 1.64
C TYR A 162 1.92 1.96 1.50
N LEU A 163 2.28 2.63 2.59
CA LEU A 163 3.28 3.69 2.68
C LEU A 163 4.45 3.23 3.55
N ASP A 164 5.62 3.12 2.96
CA ASP A 164 6.85 2.79 3.67
C ASP A 164 7.67 4.05 3.94
N ILE A 165 7.82 4.42 5.21
CA ILE A 165 8.41 5.71 5.63
C ILE A 165 9.88 5.53 5.97
N HIS A 166 10.70 6.20 5.21
CA HIS A 166 12.15 6.25 5.31
C HIS A 166 12.69 7.68 5.42
N SER A 167 13.99 7.75 5.51
CA SER A 167 14.68 9.03 5.52
C SER A 167 16.02 8.96 4.81
N HIS A 168 16.37 10.05 4.13
CA HIS A 168 17.65 10.15 3.45
C HIS A 168 18.46 11.37 3.87
N GLY A 169 19.79 11.30 3.60
CA GLY A 169 20.75 12.38 3.76
C GLY A 169 21.28 12.94 2.43
N HIS A 170 20.58 12.75 1.31
CA HIS A 170 21.02 13.29 0.03
C HIS A 170 21.10 14.82 0.05
N PRO A 171 21.98 15.45 -0.72
CA PRO A 171 22.11 16.92 -0.79
C PRO A 171 20.81 17.60 -1.22
N ASN A 172 20.04 16.93 -2.06
CA ASN A 172 18.76 17.43 -2.56
C ASN A 172 17.68 17.33 -1.49
N LYS A 173 17.14 18.48 -1.11
CA LYS A 173 16.16 18.62 -0.02
C LYS A 173 14.75 18.40 -0.53
N ARG A 174 14.47 17.20 -1.05
CA ARG A 174 13.18 16.83 -1.62
C ARG A 174 12.76 15.45 -1.10
N ILE A 175 11.48 15.17 -1.06
CA ILE A 175 10.96 13.82 -0.81
C ILE A 175 11.22 12.98 -2.06
N GLU A 176 11.88 11.84 -1.90
CA GLU A 176 12.04 10.85 -2.98
C GLU A 176 10.95 9.80 -2.86
N ILE A 177 10.19 9.63 -3.94
CA ILE A 177 9.00 8.77 -3.97
C ILE A 177 9.34 7.53 -4.79
N GLY A 178 9.46 6.40 -4.10
CA GLY A 178 9.81 5.12 -4.70
C GLY A 178 8.58 4.34 -5.15
N TYR A 179 8.54 4.05 -6.46
CA TYR A 179 7.54 3.21 -7.11
C TYR A 179 8.13 1.93 -7.71
N LEU A 180 9.36 1.54 -7.35
CA LEU A 180 10.21 0.54 -8.00
C LEU A 180 10.59 0.90 -9.45
N LEU A 181 10.32 2.12 -9.89
CA LEU A 181 10.74 2.63 -11.18
C LEU A 181 12.18 3.12 -11.12
N LYS A 182 13.02 2.63 -12.02
CA LYS A 182 14.43 3.03 -12.09
C LYS A 182 14.57 4.45 -12.66
N PRO A 183 15.70 5.15 -12.41
CA PRO A 183 15.95 6.44 -13.06
C PRO A 183 15.83 6.42 -14.60
N ALA A 184 16.14 5.28 -15.24
CA ALA A 184 15.96 5.09 -16.68
C ALA A 184 14.48 5.10 -17.09
N ASP A 185 13.58 4.53 -16.26
CA ASP A 185 12.15 4.51 -16.53
C ASP A 185 11.55 5.92 -16.44
N LEU A 186 12.04 6.73 -15.51
CA LEU A 186 11.61 8.12 -15.35
C LEU A 186 12.09 9.03 -16.52
N LYS A 187 13.03 8.57 -17.38
CA LYS A 187 13.45 9.28 -18.59
C LYS A 187 12.52 9.09 -19.77
N LEU A 188 11.67 8.08 -19.71
CA LEU A 188 10.68 7.82 -20.75
C LEU A 188 9.73 9.02 -20.91
N THR A 189 9.24 9.25 -22.12
CA THR A 189 8.16 10.22 -22.36
C THR A 189 6.88 9.78 -21.64
N ASP A 190 5.92 10.68 -21.47
CA ASP A 190 4.64 10.32 -20.87
C ASP A 190 3.91 9.27 -21.68
N HIS A 191 3.97 9.35 -23.01
CA HIS A 191 3.40 8.34 -23.89
C HIS A 191 4.05 6.96 -23.70
N GLU A 192 5.38 6.89 -23.58
CA GLU A 192 6.08 5.62 -23.33
C GLU A 192 5.73 5.05 -21.94
N LEU A 193 5.67 5.89 -20.90
CA LEU A 193 5.23 5.44 -19.58
C LEU A 193 3.79 4.89 -19.60
N ASP A 194 2.91 5.51 -20.38
CA ASP A 194 1.52 5.10 -20.50
C ASP A 194 1.33 3.81 -21.32
N THR A 195 2.25 3.51 -22.23
CA THR A 195 2.11 2.39 -23.18
C THR A 195 3.04 1.21 -22.91
N ASP A 196 4.16 1.39 -22.22
CA ASP A 196 5.10 0.30 -21.89
C ASP A 196 4.57 -0.56 -20.72
N GLU A 197 3.96 -1.69 -21.09
CA GLU A 197 3.47 -2.68 -20.14
C GLU A 197 4.57 -3.23 -19.23
N THR A 198 5.82 -3.30 -19.69
CA THR A 198 6.94 -3.85 -18.93
C THR A 198 7.31 -2.91 -17.78
N VAL A 199 7.30 -1.60 -18.03
CA VAL A 199 7.53 -0.57 -17.02
C VAL A 199 6.42 -0.60 -15.97
N ARG A 200 5.17 -0.59 -16.43
CA ARG A 200 4.01 -0.62 -15.52
C ARG A 200 3.97 -1.90 -14.67
N ALA A 201 4.31 -3.05 -15.26
CA ALA A 201 4.28 -4.35 -14.59
C ALA A 201 5.27 -4.46 -13.43
N ARG A 202 6.41 -3.75 -13.48
CA ARG A 202 7.42 -3.77 -12.41
C ARG A 202 7.18 -2.73 -11.30
N SER A 203 6.21 -1.84 -11.49
CA SER A 203 5.91 -0.81 -10.49
C SER A 203 5.17 -1.38 -9.28
N SER A 204 5.47 -0.86 -8.10
CA SER A 204 4.77 -1.17 -6.85
C SER A 204 3.34 -0.62 -6.78
N ILE A 205 2.96 0.25 -7.73
CA ILE A 205 1.60 0.79 -7.93
C ILE A 205 0.96 0.26 -9.21
N ARG A 206 1.24 -0.99 -9.55
CA ARG A 206 0.78 -1.64 -10.79
C ARG A 206 -0.74 -1.72 -10.89
N GLN A 207 -1.42 -2.04 -9.79
CA GLN A 207 -2.88 -2.12 -9.80
C GLN A 207 -3.50 -0.76 -10.00
N LEU A 208 -3.04 0.25 -9.26
CA LEU A 208 -3.49 1.62 -9.41
C LEU A 208 -3.25 2.16 -10.81
N GLY A 209 -2.11 1.82 -11.41
CA GLY A 209 -1.80 2.14 -12.80
C GLY A 209 -2.79 1.57 -13.83
N ARG A 210 -3.55 0.52 -13.47
CA ARG A 210 -4.63 -0.04 -14.30
C ARG A 210 -5.99 0.60 -14.01
N LEU A 211 -6.18 1.11 -12.80
CA LEU A 211 -7.45 1.68 -12.34
C LEU A 211 -7.55 3.17 -12.62
N THR A 212 -6.42 3.88 -12.61
CA THR A 212 -6.40 5.34 -12.77
C THR A 212 -6.94 5.75 -14.15
N PRO A 213 -7.85 6.73 -14.21
CA PRO A 213 -8.39 7.19 -15.49
C PRO A 213 -7.45 8.16 -16.23
N THR A 214 -6.39 8.63 -15.58
CA THR A 214 -5.56 9.74 -16.06
C THR A 214 -4.27 9.32 -16.75
N GLY A 215 -4.00 8.02 -16.86
CA GLY A 215 -2.75 7.49 -17.38
C GLY A 215 -1.68 7.28 -16.30
N PHE A 216 -0.71 6.42 -16.60
CA PHE A 216 0.34 6.03 -15.66
C PHE A 216 1.37 7.14 -15.46
N ALA A 217 1.68 7.91 -16.50
CA ALA A 217 2.58 9.06 -16.42
C ALA A 217 2.04 10.14 -15.45
N GLU A 218 0.74 10.46 -15.56
CA GLU A 218 0.07 11.39 -14.63
C GLU A 218 0.11 10.85 -13.20
N LEU A 219 -0.12 9.55 -12.99
CA LEU A 219 -0.07 8.91 -11.68
C LEU A 219 1.33 8.98 -11.05
N VAL A 220 2.40 8.85 -11.85
CA VAL A 220 3.80 8.82 -11.38
C VAL A 220 4.35 10.22 -11.14
N ARG A 221 4.11 11.18 -12.06
CA ARG A 221 4.77 12.48 -12.07
C ARG A 221 3.92 13.67 -12.53
N GLY A 222 2.63 13.47 -12.74
CA GLY A 222 1.71 14.54 -13.14
C GLY A 222 1.26 15.42 -11.98
N GLN A 223 0.37 16.36 -12.27
CA GLN A 223 -0.14 17.33 -11.27
C GLN A 223 -0.93 16.66 -10.14
N THR A 224 -1.57 15.52 -10.41
CA THR A 224 -2.33 14.76 -9.43
C THR A 224 -1.56 13.56 -8.87
N SER A 225 -0.30 13.34 -9.31
CA SER A 225 0.61 12.38 -8.66
C SER A 225 0.86 12.78 -7.20
N LEU A 226 1.29 11.83 -6.38
CA LEU A 226 1.64 12.16 -4.99
C LEU A 226 2.70 13.26 -4.93
N GLY A 227 3.72 13.22 -5.81
CA GLY A 227 4.75 14.25 -5.92
C GLY A 227 4.18 15.62 -6.32
N GLY A 228 3.29 15.68 -7.32
CA GLY A 228 2.65 16.91 -7.75
C GLY A 228 1.77 17.53 -6.66
N LEU A 229 1.04 16.69 -5.94
CA LEU A 229 0.21 17.13 -4.81
C LEU A 229 1.04 17.65 -3.63
N LEU A 230 2.22 17.08 -3.37
CA LEU A 230 3.17 17.57 -2.37
C LEU A 230 3.81 18.90 -2.82
N GLU A 231 4.24 19.02 -4.08
CA GLU A 231 4.76 20.28 -4.63
C GLU A 231 3.75 21.44 -4.55
N ALA A 232 2.48 21.16 -4.82
CA ALA A 232 1.40 22.14 -4.66
C ALA A 232 1.24 22.63 -3.21
N ARG A 233 1.79 21.91 -2.24
CA ARG A 233 1.81 22.25 -0.80
C ARG A 233 3.17 22.73 -0.32
N GLY A 234 4.08 23.06 -1.23
CA GLY A 234 5.39 23.61 -0.92
C GLY A 234 6.45 22.58 -0.53
N LEU A 235 6.18 21.28 -0.65
CA LEU A 235 7.14 20.21 -0.40
C LEU A 235 7.72 19.72 -1.73
N ALA A 236 9.01 19.98 -1.97
CA ALA A 236 9.70 19.46 -3.15
C ALA A 236 9.69 17.93 -3.14
N ALA A 237 9.40 17.32 -4.28
CA ALA A 237 9.32 15.86 -4.44
C ALA A 237 9.91 15.39 -5.77
N LEU A 238 10.29 14.11 -5.85
CA LEU A 238 10.78 13.44 -7.04
C LEU A 238 10.24 11.99 -7.06
N PRO A 239 9.59 11.50 -8.14
CA PRO A 239 9.17 12.27 -9.32
C PRO A 239 7.98 13.19 -9.03
N ALA A 240 7.94 14.33 -9.72
CA ALA A 240 6.91 15.35 -9.62
C ALA A 240 6.94 16.22 -10.88
N PRO A 241 5.91 17.05 -11.17
CA PRO A 241 5.85 17.87 -12.38
C PRO A 241 7.05 18.78 -12.60
N LYS A 242 7.58 19.38 -11.52
CA LYS A 242 8.76 20.27 -11.60
C LYS A 242 10.08 19.50 -11.61
N GLN A 243 10.08 18.27 -11.11
CA GLN A 243 11.24 17.40 -11.05
C GLN A 243 10.84 15.98 -11.49
N THR A 244 10.82 15.75 -12.79
CA THR A 244 10.45 14.43 -13.35
C THR A 244 11.58 13.42 -13.19
N LEU A 245 12.84 13.87 -13.08
CA LEU A 245 14.02 13.03 -13.07
C LEU A 245 15.17 13.65 -12.27
N ALA A 246 15.92 12.77 -11.59
CA ALA A 246 17.25 13.06 -11.11
C ALA A 246 18.24 13.13 -12.28
N GLY A 247 18.96 14.23 -12.40
CA GLY A 247 19.94 14.50 -13.47
C GLY A 247 21.25 13.71 -13.33
N GLY A 248 21.22 12.47 -12.87
CA GLY A 248 22.40 11.65 -12.54
C GLY A 248 22.65 11.54 -11.04
N GLU A 249 21.81 12.12 -10.22
CA GLU A 249 21.85 12.07 -8.77
C GLU A 249 21.34 10.75 -8.21
N SER A 250 21.75 10.42 -6.98
CA SER A 250 21.16 9.32 -6.23
C SER A 250 19.66 9.52 -6.05
N TYR A 251 18.90 8.45 -6.26
CA TYR A 251 17.45 8.41 -6.10
C TYR A 251 17.04 7.07 -5.52
N PHE A 252 16.32 7.08 -4.43
CA PHE A 252 15.77 5.89 -3.82
C PHE A 252 14.42 5.55 -4.47
N ASN A 253 14.43 4.56 -5.33
CA ASN A 253 13.25 4.14 -6.10
C ASN A 253 12.40 3.08 -5.40
N GLY A 254 12.76 2.67 -4.20
CA GLY A 254 12.10 1.62 -3.43
C GLY A 254 13.01 0.44 -3.12
N ALA A 255 12.59 -0.39 -2.17
CA ALA A 255 13.35 -1.55 -1.73
C ALA A 255 12.43 -2.76 -1.46
N TYR A 256 12.83 -3.63 -0.52
CA TYR A 256 12.16 -4.90 -0.29
C TYR A 256 10.71 -4.73 0.17
N ASP A 257 10.44 -3.84 1.12
CA ASP A 257 9.10 -3.67 1.70
C ASP A 257 8.05 -3.35 0.63
N ILE A 258 8.30 -2.38 -0.27
CA ILE A 258 7.35 -2.10 -1.35
C ILE A 258 7.40 -3.13 -2.49
N THR A 259 8.43 -3.96 -2.54
CA THR A 259 8.45 -5.14 -3.43
C THR A 259 7.53 -6.23 -2.90
N ALA A 260 7.57 -6.48 -1.59
CA ALA A 260 6.81 -7.54 -0.93
C ALA A 260 5.33 -7.15 -0.74
N HIS A 261 5.07 -5.89 -0.38
CA HIS A 261 3.75 -5.38 0.01
C HIS A 261 3.10 -4.43 -1.00
N GLY A 262 3.79 -4.04 -2.06
CA GLY A 262 3.23 -3.29 -3.19
C GLY A 262 2.70 -4.20 -4.29
N SER A 263 1.83 -3.69 -5.15
CA SER A 263 1.07 -4.45 -6.14
C SER A 263 1.86 -4.97 -7.34
N ARG A 264 3.20 -4.91 -7.30
CA ARG A 264 4.06 -5.44 -8.37
C ARG A 264 3.86 -6.94 -8.59
N ASP A 265 3.94 -7.71 -7.53
CA ASP A 265 3.92 -9.18 -7.58
C ASP A 265 2.58 -9.75 -7.08
N LYS A 266 2.50 -10.12 -5.81
CA LYS A 266 1.35 -10.83 -5.23
C LYS A 266 0.50 -9.96 -4.30
N ALA A 267 1.08 -8.88 -3.76
CA ALA A 267 0.35 -8.02 -2.84
C ALA A 267 -0.80 -7.30 -3.55
N GLN A 268 -1.83 -7.02 -2.82
CA GLN A 268 -3.07 -6.45 -3.36
C GLN A 268 -3.20 -4.95 -3.09
N LEU A 269 -2.37 -4.39 -2.21
CA LEU A 269 -2.27 -2.95 -2.02
C LEU A 269 -1.21 -2.36 -2.94
N ASP A 270 -1.43 -1.14 -3.37
CA ASP A 270 -0.39 -0.37 -4.06
C ASP A 270 0.59 0.20 -3.05
N GLY A 271 1.90 0.11 -3.33
CA GLY A 271 2.95 0.47 -2.38
C GLY A 271 3.75 1.68 -2.84
N ILE A 272 4.02 2.61 -1.92
CA ILE A 272 4.85 3.79 -2.16
C ILE A 272 5.87 3.91 -1.03
N GLN A 273 7.16 3.98 -1.37
CA GLN A 273 8.21 4.35 -0.42
C GLN A 273 8.38 5.87 -0.40
N LEU A 274 8.46 6.46 0.79
CA LEU A 274 8.73 7.88 0.98
C LEU A 274 10.05 8.06 1.72
N GLU A 275 11.04 8.56 1.02
CA GLU A 275 12.32 8.96 1.58
C GLU A 275 12.29 10.46 1.87
N VAL A 276 12.18 10.80 3.14
CA VAL A 276 11.96 12.19 3.56
C VAL A 276 13.28 12.83 4.00
N PRO A 277 13.65 14.01 3.48
CA PRO A 277 14.90 14.67 3.86
C PRO A 277 14.83 15.24 5.28
N VAL A 278 15.99 15.42 5.92
CA VAL A 278 16.09 15.84 7.33
C VAL A 278 15.30 17.12 7.65
N GLN A 279 15.33 18.10 6.76
CA GLN A 279 14.69 19.42 6.93
C GLN A 279 13.16 19.38 6.98
N MET A 280 12.57 18.24 6.61
CA MET A 280 11.11 18.05 6.65
C MET A 280 10.66 17.18 7.84
N ARG A 281 11.63 16.71 8.69
CA ARG A 281 11.32 15.76 9.78
C ARG A 281 12.08 15.96 11.10
N ASP A 282 13.11 16.81 11.15
CA ASP A 282 14.01 16.97 12.30
C ASP A 282 13.35 17.62 13.52
N THR A 283 12.46 18.59 13.32
CA THR A 283 11.70 19.21 14.41
C THR A 283 10.24 18.74 14.46
N ALA A 284 9.56 18.99 15.58
CA ALA A 284 8.13 18.71 15.72
C ALA A 284 7.28 19.51 14.74
N GLU A 285 7.65 20.76 14.48
CA GLU A 285 7.00 21.69 13.55
C GLU A 285 7.15 21.20 12.12
N HIS A 286 8.37 20.77 11.72
CA HIS A 286 8.61 20.23 10.38
C HIS A 286 7.83 18.94 10.16
N ARG A 287 7.81 18.02 11.14
CA ARG A 287 6.99 16.80 11.04
C ARG A 287 5.50 17.11 10.94
N ALA A 288 5.00 18.05 11.73
CA ALA A 288 3.59 18.45 11.68
C ALA A 288 3.22 19.04 10.32
N ALA A 289 4.05 19.93 9.77
CA ALA A 289 3.83 20.54 8.45
C ALA A 289 3.86 19.47 7.33
N THR A 290 4.84 18.57 7.35
CA THR A 290 4.96 17.48 6.38
C THR A 290 3.77 16.52 6.48
N ALA A 291 3.35 16.18 7.70
CA ALA A 291 2.22 15.30 7.93
C ALA A 291 0.89 15.89 7.45
N LEU A 292 0.65 17.18 7.67
CA LEU A 292 -0.54 17.89 7.17
C LEU A 292 -0.55 17.93 5.65
N ALA A 293 0.57 18.29 5.04
CA ALA A 293 0.69 18.34 3.59
C ALA A 293 0.45 16.97 2.95
N LEU A 294 0.98 15.90 3.57
CA LEU A 294 0.77 14.52 3.09
C LEU A 294 -0.69 14.08 3.28
N ALA A 295 -1.34 14.42 4.40
CA ALA A 295 -2.74 14.08 4.64
C ALA A 295 -3.66 14.77 3.62
N ASP A 296 -3.38 16.03 3.28
CA ASP A 296 -4.12 16.77 2.25
C ASP A 296 -3.84 16.24 0.82
N ALA A 297 -2.63 15.80 0.56
CA ALA A 297 -2.27 15.17 -0.71
C ALA A 297 -2.98 13.83 -0.88
N LEU A 298 -2.98 12.99 0.16
CA LEU A 298 -3.61 11.67 0.13
C LEU A 298 -5.13 11.74 -0.06
N GLU A 299 -5.82 12.75 0.47
CA GLU A 299 -7.24 12.96 0.20
C GLU A 299 -7.52 13.06 -1.30
N ILE A 300 -6.82 13.97 -1.98
CA ILE A 300 -6.97 14.19 -3.42
C ILE A 300 -6.50 12.96 -4.22
N TYR A 301 -5.39 12.34 -3.79
CA TYR A 301 -4.83 11.17 -4.43
C TYR A 301 -5.83 9.99 -4.43
N PHE A 302 -6.49 9.73 -3.29
CA PHE A 302 -7.51 8.71 -3.19
C PHE A 302 -8.75 9.03 -4.02
N GLU A 303 -9.23 10.26 -4.00
CA GLU A 303 -10.38 10.67 -4.83
C GLU A 303 -10.09 10.53 -6.32
N ARG A 304 -8.91 10.93 -6.77
CA ARG A 304 -8.53 10.94 -8.19
C ARG A 304 -8.21 9.56 -8.73
N HIS A 305 -7.39 8.80 -8.03
CA HIS A 305 -6.80 7.58 -8.57
C HIS A 305 -7.51 6.30 -8.08
N PHE A 306 -7.91 6.25 -6.81
CA PHE A 306 -8.69 5.13 -6.27
C PHE A 306 -10.19 5.31 -6.42
N ARG A 307 -10.68 6.51 -6.78
CA ARG A 307 -12.10 6.88 -6.81
C ARG A 307 -12.79 6.63 -5.46
N MET A 308 -12.08 6.82 -4.39
CA MET A 308 -12.51 6.61 -3.01
C MET A 308 -12.36 7.88 -2.19
N LYS A 309 -13.37 8.16 -1.36
CA LYS A 309 -13.28 9.20 -0.32
C LYS A 309 -12.79 8.58 0.97
N LEU A 310 -11.85 9.23 1.65
CA LEU A 310 -11.35 8.82 2.96
C LEU A 310 -12.26 9.24 4.13
N THR A 311 -13.29 10.05 3.88
CA THR A 311 -14.25 10.55 4.87
C THR A 311 -15.23 9.47 5.34
N THR A 312 -15.89 9.71 6.49
CA THR A 312 -16.77 8.77 7.21
C THR A 312 -18.08 8.43 6.52
N ASP A 313 -18.46 9.09 5.42
CA ASP A 313 -19.76 8.93 4.77
C ASP A 313 -19.95 7.59 4.00
N GLN A 314 -19.00 6.65 4.13
CA GLN A 314 -19.07 5.33 3.50
C GLN A 314 -19.56 4.19 4.42
N VAL A 315 -20.10 4.51 5.61
CA VAL A 315 -20.77 3.51 6.46
C VAL A 315 -22.29 3.68 6.31
N GLY A 316 -22.83 3.09 5.26
CA GLY A 316 -24.28 3.01 5.10
C GLY A 316 -24.76 3.10 3.64
N ARG A 317 -24.54 2.09 2.85
CA ARG A 317 -25.46 1.67 1.79
C ARG A 317 -25.33 0.18 1.55
#